data_67679364e1439b338992a07b3b9fe9d1
#
_entry.id   67679364e1439b338992a07b3b9fe9d1
#
_cell.length_a   1.000
_cell.length_b   1.000
_cell.length_c   1.000
_cell.angle_alpha   90.00
_cell.angle_beta   90.00
_cell.angle_gamma   90.00
#
_symmetry.space_group_name_H-M   'P 1'
#
loop_
_entity.id
_entity.type
_entity.pdbx_description
1 polymer ?
#
loop_
_entity_poly.entity_id
_entity_poly.type
_entity_poly.pdbx_seq_one_letter_code
_entity_poly.pdbx_strand_id
1 'polypeptide(L)'
;MKAIRADLPQDLESVELMVIADYHYADPHSDHDAIKRDLDYVASHDNVFCVLAGDLLDCALCSSLGDTYVNLSPMEELTAMMDLLQPIAHKIIGIVGGNHESRHYKTNGVDMTRILAKQLGIENKYSTDTAMIFLRVGEDQKHTHHHRPILYTIYLCHGTGGGRKEGGKIQRLVDLSTIADADIYICGHTHLPASLKTAYARPCAANSSISYCTKLFVNSAAKLSYGGYGDVGGYKVAAKDSPRIILSGTKKEMYALI
;
A
#
# COMPACT_ATOMS: atom_id res chain seq x y z
N MET A 1 -5.01 -4.69 14.26
CA MET A 1 -5.71 -4.28 13.01
C MET A 1 -6.63 -3.11 13.32
N LYS A 2 -6.58 -2.03 12.52
CA LYS A 2 -7.45 -0.86 12.66
C LYS A 2 -8.48 -0.81 11.54
N ALA A 3 -9.74 -0.50 11.85
CA ALA A 3 -10.75 -0.21 10.84
C ALA A 3 -10.64 1.27 10.41
N ILE A 4 -10.55 1.51 9.12
CA ILE A 4 -10.47 2.84 8.51
C ILE A 4 -11.64 2.96 7.52
N ARG A 5 -12.39 4.05 7.61
CA ARG A 5 -13.42 4.38 6.63
C ARG A 5 -12.91 5.48 5.70
N ALA A 6 -13.09 5.29 4.42
CA ALA A 6 -12.80 6.26 3.37
C ALA A 6 -14.01 6.38 2.44
N ASP A 7 -14.51 7.59 2.29
CA ASP A 7 -15.63 7.91 1.40
C ASP A 7 -15.08 8.81 0.28
N LEU A 8 -15.13 8.36 -0.96
CA LEU A 8 -14.73 9.13 -2.14
C LEU A 8 -15.94 9.81 -2.77
N PRO A 9 -15.73 10.83 -3.63
CA PRO A 9 -16.82 11.47 -4.35
C PRO A 9 -17.71 10.47 -5.09
N GLN A 10 -19.02 10.68 -5.02
CA GLN A 10 -20.01 9.73 -5.58
C GLN A 10 -20.14 9.82 -7.10
N ASP A 11 -19.67 10.90 -7.70
CA ASP A 11 -19.65 11.13 -9.14
C ASP A 11 -18.51 10.42 -9.87
N LEU A 12 -17.60 9.77 -9.15
CA LEU A 12 -16.49 9.05 -9.75
C LEU A 12 -16.95 7.70 -10.31
N GLU A 13 -17.02 7.58 -11.62
CA GLU A 13 -17.34 6.33 -12.32
C GLU A 13 -16.20 5.30 -12.25
N SER A 14 -14.97 5.76 -12.06
CA SER A 14 -13.77 4.94 -11.89
C SER A 14 -12.79 5.62 -10.97
N VAL A 15 -12.19 4.85 -10.07
CA VAL A 15 -11.13 5.28 -9.17
C VAL A 15 -9.89 4.44 -9.44
N GLU A 16 -8.75 5.10 -9.47
CA GLU A 16 -7.45 4.45 -9.50
C GLU A 16 -6.79 4.58 -8.14
N LEU A 17 -6.40 3.45 -7.56
CA LEU A 17 -5.73 3.39 -6.27
C LEU A 17 -4.29 2.94 -6.47
N MET A 18 -3.34 3.87 -6.34
CA MET A 18 -1.91 3.57 -6.42
C MET A 18 -1.43 2.95 -5.12
N VAL A 19 -0.67 1.86 -5.24
CA VAL A 19 -0.04 1.17 -4.11
C VAL A 19 1.39 1.66 -3.96
N ILE A 20 1.65 2.41 -2.91
CA ILE A 20 2.95 3.02 -2.60
C ILE A 20 3.55 2.28 -1.39
N ALA A 21 4.77 1.74 -1.56
CA ALA A 21 5.57 1.16 -0.50
C ALA A 21 7.06 1.11 -0.90
N ASP A 22 7.90 0.76 0.05
CA ASP A 22 9.30 0.40 -0.19
C ASP A 22 10.07 1.49 -0.95
N TYR A 23 9.86 2.75 -0.57
CA TYR A 23 10.61 3.90 -1.11
C TYR A 23 12.04 3.94 -0.57
N HIS A 24 12.23 3.56 0.72
CA HIS A 24 13.53 3.61 1.40
C HIS A 24 14.27 4.92 1.12
N TYR A 25 13.61 6.05 1.38
CA TYR A 25 13.95 7.35 0.80
C TYR A 25 15.40 7.80 1.05
N ALA A 26 16.00 7.48 2.19
CA ALA A 26 17.37 7.82 2.52
C ALA A 26 18.42 6.78 2.05
N ASP A 27 18.00 5.63 1.51
CA ASP A 27 18.93 4.66 0.95
C ASP A 27 19.66 5.28 -0.25
N PRO A 28 21.00 5.12 -0.37
CA PRO A 28 21.79 5.64 -1.50
C PRO A 28 21.29 5.18 -2.88
N HIS A 29 20.59 4.05 -2.93
CA HIS A 29 20.03 3.49 -4.16
C HIS A 29 18.55 3.83 -4.37
N SER A 30 17.95 4.67 -3.50
CA SER A 30 16.58 5.12 -3.68
C SER A 30 16.42 5.93 -4.98
N ASP A 31 15.43 5.57 -5.79
CA ASP A 31 15.14 6.22 -7.07
C ASP A 31 14.16 7.38 -6.85
N HIS A 32 14.72 8.54 -6.48
CA HIS A 32 13.95 9.73 -6.19
C HIS A 32 13.14 10.23 -7.40
N ASP A 33 13.62 10.01 -8.63
CA ASP A 33 12.87 10.38 -9.84
C ASP A 33 11.64 9.47 -10.02
N ALA A 34 11.77 8.18 -9.72
CA ALA A 34 10.63 7.25 -9.76
C ALA A 34 9.60 7.59 -8.66
N ILE A 35 10.07 7.93 -7.45
CA ILE A 35 9.22 8.40 -6.36
C ILE A 35 8.44 9.65 -6.79
N LYS A 36 9.16 10.64 -7.34
CA LYS A 36 8.55 11.88 -7.79
C LYS A 36 7.49 11.64 -8.88
N ARG A 37 7.78 10.76 -9.86
CA ARG A 37 6.80 10.41 -10.91
C ARG A 37 5.51 9.82 -10.33
N ASP A 38 5.62 8.93 -9.34
CA ASP A 38 4.43 8.36 -8.66
C ASP A 38 3.60 9.46 -7.98
N LEU A 39 4.25 10.34 -7.23
CA LEU A 39 3.57 11.40 -6.48
C LEU A 39 2.97 12.46 -7.41
N ASP A 40 3.68 12.86 -8.47
CA ASP A 40 3.18 13.78 -9.50
C ASP A 40 1.96 13.18 -10.23
N TYR A 41 1.97 11.87 -10.49
CA TYR A 41 0.84 11.17 -11.08
C TYR A 41 -0.39 11.22 -10.17
N VAL A 42 -0.23 10.90 -8.88
CA VAL A 42 -1.33 11.02 -7.90
C VAL A 42 -1.83 12.45 -7.80
N ALA A 43 -0.92 13.44 -7.79
CA ALA A 43 -1.28 14.85 -7.65
C ALA A 43 -2.10 15.37 -8.84
N SER A 44 -1.73 14.95 -10.07
CA SER A 44 -2.27 15.51 -11.32
C SER A 44 -3.59 14.89 -11.81
N HIS A 45 -4.07 13.81 -11.20
CA HIS A 45 -5.28 13.11 -11.63
C HIS A 45 -6.34 13.08 -10.53
N ASP A 46 -7.49 13.66 -10.74
CA ASP A 46 -8.54 13.84 -9.72
C ASP A 46 -9.12 12.51 -9.21
N ASN A 47 -9.19 11.48 -10.04
CA ASN A 47 -9.69 10.16 -9.70
C ASN A 47 -8.62 9.18 -9.20
N VAL A 48 -7.37 9.65 -9.00
CA VAL A 48 -6.26 8.85 -8.46
C VAL A 48 -6.08 9.13 -6.98
N PHE A 49 -6.10 8.08 -6.19
CA PHE A 49 -5.84 8.06 -4.76
C PHE A 49 -4.70 7.08 -4.46
N CYS A 50 -4.22 7.03 -3.21
CA CYS A 50 -3.17 6.09 -2.86
C CYS A 50 -3.33 5.49 -1.45
N VAL A 51 -2.69 4.34 -1.27
CA VAL A 51 -2.40 3.73 0.03
C VAL A 51 -0.89 3.65 0.23
N LEU A 52 -0.45 3.85 1.47
CA LEU A 52 0.95 3.78 1.84
C LEU A 52 1.18 2.50 2.68
N ALA A 53 1.89 1.52 2.10
CA ALA A 53 2.06 0.19 2.68
C ALA A 53 3.41 -0.02 3.39
N GLY A 54 4.01 1.06 3.92
CA GLY A 54 5.22 1.03 4.76
C GLY A 54 6.54 1.05 3.98
N ASP A 55 7.63 1.11 4.73
CA ASP A 55 9.02 1.28 4.26
C ASP A 55 9.17 2.47 3.31
N LEU A 56 8.50 3.59 3.64
CA LEU A 56 8.68 4.86 2.94
C LEU A 56 10.03 5.48 3.31
N LEU A 57 10.43 5.29 4.56
CA LEU A 57 11.68 5.74 5.13
C LEU A 57 12.66 4.56 5.22
N ASP A 58 13.94 4.82 5.04
CA ASP A 58 14.96 3.78 5.25
C ASP A 58 15.22 3.56 6.75
N CYS A 59 15.18 4.62 7.55
CA CYS A 59 15.33 4.55 9.00
C CYS A 59 16.54 3.71 9.43
N ALA A 60 17.69 3.85 8.76
CA ALA A 60 18.89 3.09 9.05
C ALA A 60 19.38 3.37 10.49
N LEU A 61 19.80 2.32 11.18
CA LEU A 61 20.45 2.36 12.49
C LEU A 61 21.90 1.90 12.37
N CYS A 62 22.73 2.21 13.36
CA CYS A 62 24.11 1.72 13.42
C CYS A 62 24.25 0.19 13.34
N SER A 63 23.18 -0.54 13.66
CA SER A 63 23.09 -2.01 13.53
C SER A 63 22.50 -2.49 12.20
N SER A 64 22.11 -1.59 11.31
CA SER A 64 21.57 -1.95 10.00
C SER A 64 22.67 -2.49 9.09
N LEU A 65 22.31 -3.38 8.16
CA LEU A 65 23.25 -3.97 7.20
C LEU A 65 23.63 -3.02 6.07
N GLY A 66 22.87 -1.94 5.87
CA GLY A 66 23.17 -0.90 4.88
C GLY A 66 24.00 0.24 5.46
N ASP A 67 24.32 1.20 4.61
CA ASP A 67 25.06 2.40 5.00
C ASP A 67 24.22 3.28 5.91
N THR A 68 24.81 3.65 7.06
CA THR A 68 24.11 4.44 8.07
C THR A 68 24.45 5.92 7.90
N TYR A 69 23.45 6.79 7.79
CA TYR A 69 23.60 8.25 7.73
C TYR A 69 24.45 8.78 6.55
N VAL A 70 24.50 8.03 5.46
CA VAL A 70 25.28 8.44 4.28
C VAL A 70 24.68 9.64 3.60
N ASN A 71 23.34 9.69 3.51
CA ASN A 71 22.63 10.75 2.80
C ASN A 71 21.83 11.68 3.72
N LEU A 72 20.99 11.12 4.59
CA LEU A 72 20.09 11.88 5.46
C LEU A 72 20.04 11.26 6.86
N SER A 73 19.95 12.09 7.88
CA SER A 73 19.58 11.64 9.21
C SER A 73 18.08 11.25 9.24
N PRO A 74 17.63 10.42 10.19
CA PRO A 74 16.20 10.04 10.28
C PRO A 74 15.23 11.23 10.37
N MET A 75 15.66 12.34 10.96
CA MET A 75 14.83 13.54 11.03
C MET A 75 14.75 14.29 9.70
N GLU A 76 15.86 14.37 8.96
CA GLU A 76 15.88 14.97 7.63
C GLU A 76 15.07 14.12 6.64
N GLU A 77 15.21 12.80 6.72
CA GLU A 77 14.42 11.86 5.93
C GLU A 77 12.92 12.01 6.18
N LEU A 78 12.51 12.05 7.46
CA LEU A 78 11.11 12.26 7.83
C LEU A 78 10.58 13.59 7.30
N THR A 79 11.36 14.67 7.42
CA THR A 79 10.99 16.00 6.95
C THR A 79 10.82 16.00 5.44
N ALA A 80 11.78 15.45 4.70
CA ALA A 80 11.69 15.34 3.24
C ALA A 80 10.47 14.54 2.79
N MET A 81 10.16 13.44 3.47
CA MET A 81 8.97 12.64 3.16
C MET A 81 7.67 13.38 3.46
N MET A 82 7.63 14.18 4.54
CA MET A 82 6.47 15.05 4.82
C MET A 82 6.24 16.05 3.69
N ASP A 83 7.30 16.74 3.24
CA ASP A 83 7.22 17.73 2.16
C ASP A 83 6.74 17.09 0.84
N LEU A 84 7.24 15.90 0.52
CA LEU A 84 6.85 15.15 -0.68
C LEU A 84 5.38 14.69 -0.65
N LEU A 85 4.87 14.25 0.50
CA LEU A 85 3.52 13.72 0.61
C LEU A 85 2.46 14.79 0.91
N GLN A 86 2.85 15.97 1.40
CA GLN A 86 1.91 17.05 1.77
C GLN A 86 0.95 17.43 0.63
N PRO A 87 1.40 17.58 -0.64
CA PRO A 87 0.49 17.93 -1.74
C PRO A 87 -0.62 16.91 -1.99
N ILE A 88 -0.36 15.63 -1.70
CA ILE A 88 -1.30 14.52 -1.93
C ILE A 88 -1.92 13.96 -0.65
N ALA A 89 -1.70 14.58 0.51
CA ALA A 89 -2.16 14.07 1.81
C ALA A 89 -3.69 13.79 1.84
N HIS A 90 -4.47 14.64 1.17
CA HIS A 90 -5.92 14.48 1.05
C HIS A 90 -6.34 13.24 0.23
N LYS A 91 -5.48 12.74 -0.67
CA LYS A 91 -5.69 11.57 -1.52
C LYS A 91 -5.19 10.26 -0.90
N ILE A 92 -4.48 10.31 0.22
CA ILE A 92 -4.06 9.12 0.96
C ILE A 92 -5.28 8.57 1.71
N ILE A 93 -5.67 7.32 1.43
CA ILE A 93 -6.83 6.68 2.07
C ILE A 93 -6.46 5.76 3.23
N GLY A 94 -5.20 5.36 3.34
CA GLY A 94 -4.68 4.56 4.45
C GLY A 94 -3.17 4.50 4.45
N ILE A 95 -2.57 4.41 5.64
CA ILE A 95 -1.12 4.29 5.84
C ILE A 95 -0.83 3.28 6.95
N VAL A 96 0.11 2.39 6.71
CA VAL A 96 0.65 1.45 7.69
C VAL A 96 2.17 1.62 7.80
N GLY A 97 2.73 1.28 8.96
CA GLY A 97 4.18 1.27 9.16
C GLY A 97 4.83 0.05 8.51
N GLY A 98 6.09 0.20 8.15
CA GLY A 98 6.94 -0.88 7.66
C GLY A 98 7.94 -1.36 8.70
N ASN A 99 8.76 -2.33 8.32
CA ASN A 99 9.78 -2.86 9.22
C ASN A 99 10.97 -1.89 9.39
N HIS A 100 11.23 -1.02 8.41
CA HIS A 100 12.27 0.00 8.52
C HIS A 100 11.88 1.08 9.54
N GLU A 101 10.70 1.68 9.45
CA GLU A 101 10.23 2.65 10.44
C GLU A 101 10.11 2.02 11.83
N SER A 102 9.75 0.73 11.93
CA SER A 102 9.63 0.02 13.20
C SER A 102 10.97 -0.16 13.95
N ARG A 103 12.12 0.03 13.29
CA ARG A 103 13.44 0.01 13.93
C ARG A 103 13.54 1.07 15.02
N HIS A 104 13.08 2.30 14.73
CA HIS A 104 13.08 3.39 15.72
C HIS A 104 12.12 3.11 16.87
N TYR A 105 10.93 2.58 16.60
CA TYR A 105 10.00 2.21 17.65
C TYR A 105 10.60 1.16 18.61
N LYS A 106 11.24 0.13 18.08
CA LYS A 106 11.88 -0.93 18.86
C LYS A 106 13.10 -0.43 19.68
N THR A 107 13.82 0.55 19.14
CA THR A 107 15.06 1.04 19.77
C THR A 107 14.81 2.12 20.82
N ASN A 108 13.88 3.05 20.55
CA ASN A 108 13.69 4.25 21.38
C ASN A 108 12.22 4.66 21.57
N GLY A 109 11.25 3.86 21.11
CA GLY A 109 9.83 4.12 21.28
C GLY A 109 9.26 5.19 20.32
N VAL A 110 10.01 5.62 19.30
CA VAL A 110 9.57 6.63 18.35
C VAL A 110 8.91 5.98 17.14
N ASP A 111 7.62 6.24 16.96
CA ASP A 111 6.83 5.77 15.81
C ASP A 111 6.89 6.81 14.68
N MET A 112 7.84 6.60 13.75
CA MET A 112 8.13 7.51 12.63
C MET A 112 6.93 7.66 11.70
N THR A 113 6.25 6.56 11.38
CA THR A 113 5.07 6.56 10.49
C THR A 113 3.89 7.30 11.14
N ARG A 114 3.72 7.16 12.46
CA ARG A 114 2.68 7.91 13.18
C ARG A 114 2.96 9.41 13.19
N ILE A 115 4.22 9.81 13.37
CA ILE A 115 4.61 11.22 13.30
C ILE A 115 4.31 11.77 11.90
N LEU A 116 4.71 11.04 10.84
CA LEU A 116 4.41 11.38 9.46
C LEU A 116 2.90 11.56 9.23
N ALA A 117 2.10 10.59 9.62
CA ALA A 117 0.63 10.64 9.48
C ALA A 117 -0.01 11.80 10.24
N LYS A 118 0.51 12.13 11.43
CA LYS A 118 0.04 13.26 12.24
C LYS A 118 0.35 14.60 11.58
N GLN A 119 1.56 14.78 11.07
CA GLN A 119 1.98 16.01 10.41
C GLN A 119 1.20 16.24 9.09
N LEU A 120 0.91 15.17 8.36
CA LEU A 120 0.06 15.21 7.15
C LEU A 120 -1.45 15.39 7.46
N GLY A 121 -1.85 15.43 8.74
CA GLY A 121 -3.26 15.55 9.13
C GLY A 121 -4.11 14.30 8.88
N ILE A 122 -3.48 13.12 8.72
CA ILE A 122 -4.14 11.84 8.40
C ILE A 122 -3.95 10.76 9.48
N GLU A 123 -3.70 11.14 10.74
CA GLU A 123 -3.49 10.17 11.84
C GLU A 123 -4.69 9.22 12.02
N ASN A 124 -5.90 9.67 11.69
CA ASN A 124 -7.09 8.83 11.69
C ASN A 124 -7.02 7.68 10.67
N LYS A 125 -6.24 7.81 9.60
CA LYS A 125 -5.99 6.82 8.54
C LYS A 125 -4.74 5.96 8.79
N TYR A 126 -4.02 6.19 9.88
CA TYR A 126 -2.80 5.45 10.25
C TYR A 126 -3.12 4.21 11.10
N SER A 127 -2.43 3.11 10.83
CA SER A 127 -2.34 1.92 11.69
C SER A 127 -0.87 1.47 11.80
N THR A 128 -0.46 0.99 12.96
CA THR A 128 0.93 0.55 13.19
C THR A 128 1.32 -0.60 12.25
N ASP A 129 0.46 -1.61 12.10
CA ASP A 129 0.82 -2.85 11.39
C ASP A 129 -0.16 -3.16 10.24
N THR A 130 -1.46 -3.22 10.55
CA THR A 130 -2.49 -3.65 9.59
C THR A 130 -3.72 -2.77 9.67
N ALA A 131 -4.34 -2.52 8.52
CA ALA A 131 -5.61 -1.81 8.44
C ALA A 131 -6.61 -2.60 7.59
N MET A 132 -7.89 -2.54 8.00
CA MET A 132 -9.02 -2.90 7.17
C MET A 132 -9.69 -1.61 6.72
N ILE A 133 -9.58 -1.27 5.44
CA ILE A 133 -10.14 -0.06 4.87
C ILE A 133 -11.49 -0.39 4.25
N PHE A 134 -12.52 0.34 4.65
CA PHE A 134 -13.85 0.31 4.07
C PHE A 134 -13.97 1.51 3.12
N LEU A 135 -13.67 1.26 1.85
CA LEU A 135 -13.64 2.27 0.79
C LEU A 135 -14.97 2.32 0.06
N ARG A 136 -15.65 3.46 0.09
CA ARG A 136 -16.87 3.70 -0.67
C ARG A 136 -16.58 4.55 -1.89
N VAL A 137 -17.04 4.08 -3.05
CA VAL A 137 -16.77 4.68 -4.36
C VAL A 137 -18.05 4.77 -5.16
N GLY A 138 -18.25 5.89 -5.85
CA GLY A 138 -19.29 6.06 -6.84
C GLY A 138 -20.69 5.72 -6.37
N GLU A 139 -21.52 5.22 -7.29
CA GLU A 139 -22.91 4.87 -7.05
C GLU A 139 -23.31 3.61 -7.83
N ASP A 140 -23.83 2.59 -7.13
CA ASP A 140 -24.26 1.32 -7.75
C ASP A 140 -25.47 1.52 -8.67
N GLN A 141 -25.27 1.36 -9.97
CA GLN A 141 -26.32 1.51 -11.00
C GLN A 141 -27.29 0.33 -11.09
N LYS A 142 -27.03 -0.78 -10.38
CA LYS A 142 -27.93 -1.94 -10.37
C LYS A 142 -29.23 -1.72 -9.58
N HIS A 143 -29.24 -0.73 -8.70
CA HIS A 143 -30.36 -0.44 -7.82
C HIS A 143 -30.99 0.92 -8.14
N THR A 144 -31.96 0.97 -9.03
CA THR A 144 -32.65 2.18 -9.51
C THR A 144 -33.37 3.01 -8.44
N HIS A 145 -33.54 2.48 -7.21
CA HIS A 145 -34.26 3.17 -6.13
C HIS A 145 -33.41 3.50 -4.91
N HIS A 146 -32.15 3.08 -4.86
CA HIS A 146 -31.27 3.35 -3.74
C HIS A 146 -29.85 3.66 -4.23
N HIS A 147 -29.53 4.93 -4.29
CA HIS A 147 -28.21 5.47 -4.58
C HIS A 147 -27.19 5.06 -3.50
N ARG A 148 -26.68 3.86 -3.57
CA ARG A 148 -25.72 3.34 -2.58
C ARG A 148 -24.33 3.31 -3.20
N PRO A 149 -23.32 3.85 -2.49
CA PRO A 149 -21.93 3.72 -2.93
C PRO A 149 -21.50 2.25 -2.97
N ILE A 150 -20.61 1.94 -3.88
CA ILE A 150 -20.00 0.62 -3.94
C ILE A 150 -18.94 0.51 -2.84
N LEU A 151 -19.07 -0.50 -1.99
CA LEU A 151 -18.13 -0.76 -0.91
C LEU A 151 -17.06 -1.75 -1.38
N TYR A 152 -15.79 -1.34 -1.28
CA TYR A 152 -14.63 -2.20 -1.37
C TYR A 152 -13.97 -2.33 0.00
N THR A 153 -13.68 -3.56 0.41
CA THR A 153 -12.92 -3.85 1.62
C THR A 153 -11.47 -4.15 1.25
N ILE A 154 -10.53 -3.44 1.87
CA ILE A 154 -9.10 -3.56 1.56
C ILE A 154 -8.35 -3.92 2.84
N TYR A 155 -7.68 -5.07 2.81
CA TYR A 155 -6.71 -5.45 3.83
C TYR A 155 -5.34 -4.87 3.42
N LEU A 156 -4.83 -3.95 4.21
CA LEU A 156 -3.56 -3.26 4.00
C LEU A 156 -2.57 -3.64 5.09
N CYS A 157 -1.39 -4.12 4.71
CA CYS A 157 -0.27 -4.36 5.60
C CYS A 157 1.05 -4.08 4.87
N HIS A 158 2.16 -3.99 5.60
CA HIS A 158 3.47 -3.92 4.95
C HIS A 158 3.91 -5.29 4.40
N GLY A 159 3.55 -6.35 5.08
CA GLY A 159 4.03 -7.70 4.75
C GLY A 159 5.16 -8.16 5.67
N THR A 160 5.61 -9.38 5.48
CA THR A 160 6.68 -9.99 6.29
C THR A 160 7.46 -11.04 5.52
N GLY A 161 8.67 -11.32 6.00
CA GLY A 161 9.48 -12.47 5.61
C GLY A 161 10.34 -12.23 4.36
N GLY A 162 11.55 -12.76 4.39
CA GLY A 162 12.50 -12.75 3.28
C GLY A 162 12.34 -13.98 2.38
N GLY A 163 12.82 -13.89 1.17
CA GLY A 163 12.86 -15.00 0.22
C GLY A 163 13.24 -14.51 -1.16
N ARG A 164 14.03 -15.33 -1.89
CA ARG A 164 14.54 -14.96 -3.22
C ARG A 164 13.66 -15.48 -4.36
N LYS A 165 12.75 -16.45 -4.05
CA LYS A 165 11.90 -17.10 -5.06
C LYS A 165 10.55 -16.37 -5.15
N GLU A 166 10.18 -15.97 -6.35
CA GLU A 166 8.92 -15.25 -6.64
C GLU A 166 7.70 -16.04 -6.18
N GLY A 167 7.67 -17.37 -6.40
CA GLY A 167 6.56 -18.23 -5.96
C GLY A 167 6.30 -18.13 -4.45
N GLY A 168 7.36 -18.07 -3.63
CA GLY A 168 7.22 -17.91 -2.18
C GLY A 168 6.70 -16.52 -1.78
N LYS A 169 7.05 -15.47 -2.54
CA LYS A 169 6.55 -14.12 -2.33
C LYS A 169 5.04 -14.04 -2.66
N ILE A 170 4.63 -14.63 -3.79
CA ILE A 170 3.22 -14.71 -4.19
C ILE A 170 2.40 -15.54 -3.20
N GLN A 171 2.93 -16.65 -2.71
CA GLN A 171 2.23 -17.47 -1.71
C GLN A 171 1.91 -16.66 -0.44
N ARG A 172 2.88 -15.90 0.08
CA ARG A 172 2.66 -15.03 1.25
C ARG A 172 1.59 -13.96 1.02
N LEU A 173 1.55 -13.40 -0.19
CA LEU A 173 0.52 -12.43 -0.57
C LEU A 173 -0.87 -13.08 -0.52
N VAL A 174 -1.01 -14.30 -1.05
CA VAL A 174 -2.28 -15.03 -1.05
C VAL A 174 -2.68 -15.47 0.37
N ASP A 175 -1.71 -15.85 1.20
CA ASP A 175 -1.94 -16.26 2.59
C ASP A 175 -2.57 -15.16 3.46
N LEU A 176 -2.48 -13.88 3.06
CA LEU A 176 -3.18 -12.79 3.74
C LEU A 176 -4.70 -13.03 3.82
N SER A 177 -5.28 -13.75 2.86
CA SER A 177 -6.70 -14.10 2.86
C SER A 177 -7.11 -15.09 3.96
N THR A 178 -6.16 -15.72 4.62
CA THR A 178 -6.41 -16.58 5.79
C THR A 178 -6.58 -15.76 7.09
N ILE A 179 -6.13 -14.49 7.09
CA ILE A 179 -6.15 -13.62 8.27
C ILE A 179 -7.50 -12.90 8.38
N ALA A 180 -8.00 -12.38 7.26
CA ALA A 180 -9.24 -11.62 7.22
C ALA A 180 -9.92 -11.77 5.86
N ASP A 181 -11.24 -11.64 5.81
CA ASP A 181 -12.01 -11.63 4.57
C ASP A 181 -12.10 -10.19 4.02
N ALA A 182 -11.47 -9.95 2.88
CA ALA A 182 -11.49 -8.68 2.17
C ALA A 182 -11.64 -8.91 0.66
N ASP A 183 -12.00 -7.85 -0.07
CA ASP A 183 -12.05 -7.87 -1.54
C ASP A 183 -10.64 -7.74 -2.14
N ILE A 184 -9.79 -6.93 -1.48
CA ILE A 184 -8.45 -6.55 -1.96
C ILE A 184 -7.45 -6.73 -0.82
N TYR A 185 -6.31 -7.34 -1.14
CA TYR A 185 -5.18 -7.52 -0.23
C TYR A 185 -3.97 -6.80 -0.80
N ILE A 186 -3.39 -5.89 -0.01
CA ILE A 186 -2.27 -5.05 -0.42
C ILE A 186 -1.12 -5.23 0.55
N CYS A 187 0.07 -5.50 0.03
CA CYS A 187 1.30 -5.45 0.81
C CYS A 187 2.50 -4.94 -0.01
N GLY A 188 3.60 -4.68 0.66
CA GLY A 188 4.92 -4.34 0.12
C GLY A 188 5.98 -5.36 0.54
N HIS A 189 7.11 -4.89 1.08
CA HIS A 189 8.19 -5.63 1.72
C HIS A 189 8.98 -6.59 0.82
N THR A 190 8.33 -7.30 -0.07
CA THR A 190 9.01 -8.32 -0.89
C THR A 190 9.63 -7.77 -2.16
N HIS A 191 9.44 -6.48 -2.45
CA HIS A 191 9.98 -5.75 -3.61
C HIS A 191 9.68 -6.44 -4.96
N LEU A 192 8.54 -7.14 -5.06
CA LEU A 192 8.12 -7.83 -6.27
C LEU A 192 6.75 -7.27 -6.69
N PRO A 193 6.66 -6.35 -7.66
CA PRO A 193 5.37 -5.92 -8.16
C PRO A 193 4.63 -7.12 -8.74
N ALA A 194 3.46 -7.40 -8.21
CA ALA A 194 2.68 -8.56 -8.60
C ALA A 194 1.19 -8.34 -8.35
N SER A 195 0.35 -8.94 -9.18
CA SER A 195 -1.07 -9.04 -8.92
C SER A 195 -1.59 -10.44 -9.22
N LEU A 196 -2.57 -10.87 -8.42
CA LEU A 196 -3.30 -12.11 -8.63
C LEU A 196 -4.78 -11.87 -8.36
N LYS A 197 -5.64 -12.35 -9.25
CA LYS A 197 -7.09 -12.30 -9.09
C LYS A 197 -7.65 -13.72 -9.03
N THR A 198 -8.39 -14.03 -7.96
CA THR A 198 -8.99 -15.36 -7.75
C THR A 198 -10.48 -15.23 -7.48
N ALA A 199 -11.23 -16.31 -7.72
CA ALA A 199 -12.63 -16.40 -7.38
C ALA A 199 -12.87 -17.43 -6.28
N TYR A 200 -13.77 -17.11 -5.36
CA TYR A 200 -14.17 -17.96 -4.24
C TYR A 200 -15.67 -18.23 -4.29
N ALA A 201 -16.06 -19.46 -4.06
CA ALA A 201 -17.46 -19.81 -3.85
C ALA A 201 -17.88 -19.42 -2.42
N ARG A 202 -18.96 -18.66 -2.28
CA ARG A 202 -19.53 -18.23 -1.00
C ARG A 202 -20.93 -18.85 -0.87
N PRO A 203 -21.13 -19.83 0.03
CA PRO A 203 -22.46 -20.38 0.28
C PRO A 203 -23.32 -19.35 1.03
N CYS A 204 -24.59 -19.27 0.67
CA CYS A 204 -25.61 -18.50 1.36
C CYS A 204 -26.61 -19.49 2.00
N ALA A 205 -26.53 -19.66 3.32
CA ALA A 205 -27.39 -20.59 4.03
C ALA A 205 -28.86 -20.16 4.02
N ALA A 206 -29.14 -18.86 3.96
CA ALA A 206 -30.50 -18.33 4.02
C ALA A 206 -31.38 -18.75 2.82
N ASN A 207 -30.80 -18.96 1.63
CA ASN A 207 -31.52 -19.32 0.42
C ASN A 207 -30.93 -20.53 -0.29
N SER A 208 -30.02 -21.28 0.37
CA SER A 208 -29.38 -22.49 -0.18
C SER A 208 -28.73 -22.29 -1.55
N SER A 209 -28.10 -21.13 -1.76
CA SER A 209 -27.44 -20.77 -3.02
C SER A 209 -25.93 -20.61 -2.85
N ILE A 210 -25.22 -20.61 -3.97
CA ILE A 210 -23.80 -20.32 -4.03
C ILE A 210 -23.60 -19.06 -4.87
N SER A 211 -22.94 -18.07 -4.31
CA SER A 211 -22.45 -16.91 -5.05
C SER A 211 -20.94 -17.00 -5.24
N TYR A 212 -20.40 -16.30 -6.22
CA TYR A 212 -18.96 -16.20 -6.45
C TYR A 212 -18.49 -14.80 -6.15
N CYS A 213 -17.47 -14.68 -5.32
CA CYS A 213 -16.80 -13.41 -5.05
C CYS A 213 -15.37 -13.46 -5.58
N THR A 214 -14.92 -12.34 -6.11
CA THR A 214 -13.55 -12.19 -6.61
C THR A 214 -12.71 -11.51 -5.55
N LYS A 215 -11.47 -11.96 -5.38
CA LYS A 215 -10.47 -11.33 -4.53
C LYS A 215 -9.26 -10.92 -5.36
N LEU A 216 -8.73 -9.74 -5.08
CA LEU A 216 -7.56 -9.18 -5.75
C LEU A 216 -6.42 -9.07 -4.74
N PHE A 217 -5.26 -9.57 -5.11
CA PHE A 217 -4.03 -9.53 -4.32
C PHE A 217 -3.01 -8.68 -5.07
N VAL A 218 -2.40 -7.71 -4.39
CA VAL A 218 -1.45 -6.78 -5.00
C VAL A 218 -0.25 -6.59 -4.08
N ASN A 219 0.93 -6.83 -4.61
CA ASN A 219 2.19 -6.55 -3.93
C ASN A 219 2.89 -5.38 -4.62
N SER A 220 3.41 -4.44 -3.83
CA SER A 220 4.07 -3.22 -4.32
C SER A 220 5.45 -3.50 -4.91
N ALA A 221 5.91 -2.55 -5.72
CA ALA A 221 7.30 -2.44 -6.13
C ALA A 221 8.11 -1.66 -5.10
N ALA A 222 9.43 -1.91 -5.04
CA ALA A 222 10.37 -1.01 -4.37
C ALA A 222 10.91 0.04 -5.35
N LYS A 223 11.22 1.23 -4.83
CA LYS A 223 11.89 2.29 -5.60
C LYS A 223 13.40 2.27 -5.38
N LEU A 224 13.99 1.08 -5.48
CA LEU A 224 15.43 0.89 -5.32
C LEU A 224 16.10 0.54 -6.65
N SER A 225 17.17 1.23 -6.95
CA SER A 225 18.12 0.84 -8.01
C SER A 225 18.94 -0.36 -7.55
N TYR A 226 19.39 -1.17 -8.50
CA TYR A 226 20.23 -2.32 -8.17
C TYR A 226 21.60 -1.87 -7.64
N GLY A 227 22.01 -2.44 -6.49
CA GLY A 227 23.27 -2.13 -5.84
C GLY A 227 23.19 -2.32 -4.32
N GLY A 228 24.26 -1.95 -3.62
CA GLY A 228 24.34 -1.97 -2.16
C GLY A 228 23.96 -3.31 -1.54
N TYR A 229 23.08 -3.28 -0.55
CA TYR A 229 22.59 -4.49 0.11
C TYR A 229 21.94 -5.49 -0.86
N GLY A 230 21.24 -5.02 -1.90
CA GLY A 230 20.61 -5.87 -2.90
C GLY A 230 21.62 -6.71 -3.67
N ASP A 231 22.74 -6.12 -4.08
CA ASP A 231 23.81 -6.79 -4.79
C ASP A 231 24.57 -7.75 -3.87
N VAL A 232 25.03 -7.28 -2.70
CA VAL A 232 25.72 -8.10 -1.69
C VAL A 232 24.84 -9.28 -1.27
N GLY A 233 23.54 -9.06 -1.08
CA GLY A 233 22.56 -10.09 -0.71
C GLY A 233 22.20 -11.04 -1.85
N GLY A 234 22.64 -10.79 -3.09
CA GLY A 234 22.30 -11.59 -4.28
C GLY A 234 20.80 -11.58 -4.58
N TYR A 235 20.13 -10.43 -4.36
CA TYR A 235 18.75 -10.23 -4.77
C TYR A 235 18.69 -9.93 -6.27
N LYS A 236 17.54 -10.23 -6.89
CA LYS A 236 17.33 -9.94 -8.31
C LYS A 236 17.00 -8.47 -8.52
N VAL A 237 17.32 -7.97 -9.70
CA VAL A 237 16.78 -6.70 -10.17
C VAL A 237 15.26 -6.79 -10.24
N ALA A 238 14.55 -5.82 -9.66
CA ALA A 238 13.11 -5.77 -9.66
C ALA A 238 12.60 -4.59 -10.52
N ALA A 239 11.40 -4.75 -11.08
CA ALA A 239 10.69 -3.63 -11.69
C ALA A 239 10.29 -2.61 -10.61
N LYS A 240 10.24 -1.32 -10.98
CA LYS A 240 10.00 -0.22 -10.05
C LYS A 240 8.61 0.41 -10.21
N ASP A 241 7.80 -0.09 -11.16
CA ASP A 241 6.48 0.49 -11.44
C ASP A 241 5.52 0.19 -10.28
N SER A 242 4.94 1.23 -9.70
CA SER A 242 3.96 1.07 -8.61
C SER A 242 2.66 0.50 -9.17
N PRO A 243 2.15 -0.62 -8.61
CA PRO A 243 0.88 -1.17 -9.03
C PRO A 243 -0.28 -0.20 -8.80
N ARG A 244 -1.24 -0.20 -9.71
CA ARG A 244 -2.44 0.61 -9.67
C ARG A 244 -3.66 -0.28 -9.71
N ILE A 245 -4.59 -0.10 -8.78
CA ILE A 245 -5.83 -0.87 -8.70
C ILE A 245 -6.95 0.00 -9.26
N ILE A 246 -7.62 -0.48 -10.27
CA ILE A 246 -8.78 0.18 -10.87
C ILE A 246 -10.04 -0.36 -10.22
N LEU A 247 -10.84 0.54 -9.66
CA LEU A 247 -12.10 0.26 -9.00
C LEU A 247 -13.24 0.93 -9.77
N SER A 248 -14.24 0.17 -10.17
CA SER A 248 -15.43 0.75 -10.79
C SER A 248 -16.29 1.45 -9.75
N GLY A 249 -16.76 2.66 -10.07
CA GLY A 249 -17.73 3.43 -9.29
C GLY A 249 -19.19 3.13 -9.65
N THR A 250 -19.45 2.26 -10.65
CA THR A 250 -20.81 1.96 -11.12
C THR A 250 -21.27 0.52 -10.87
N LYS A 251 -20.31 -0.39 -10.60
CA LYS A 251 -20.54 -1.81 -10.27
C LYS A 251 -19.37 -2.35 -9.47
N LYS A 252 -19.57 -3.41 -8.68
CA LYS A 252 -18.47 -4.03 -7.94
C LYS A 252 -17.53 -4.79 -8.87
N GLU A 253 -16.51 -4.10 -9.37
CA GLU A 253 -15.50 -4.62 -10.28
C GLU A 253 -14.15 -4.00 -9.98
N MET A 254 -13.09 -4.82 -10.03
CA MET A 254 -11.72 -4.39 -9.71
C MET A 254 -10.70 -5.18 -10.51
N TYR A 255 -9.59 -4.56 -10.87
CA TYR A 255 -8.41 -5.20 -11.47
C TYR A 255 -7.16 -4.37 -11.18
N ALA A 256 -5.98 -4.94 -11.38
CA ALA A 256 -4.71 -4.24 -11.18
C ALA A 256 -3.95 -4.10 -12.49
N LEU A 257 -3.24 -2.98 -12.61
CA LEU A 257 -2.21 -2.68 -13.61
C LEU A 257 -0.85 -2.74 -12.89
N ILE A 258 0.13 -3.36 -13.54
CA ILE A 258 1.50 -3.50 -13.03
C ILE A 258 2.46 -2.99 -14.08
#